data_22b99bcba23de52193c453713654b9e4
#
_entry.id   22b99bcba23de52193c453713654b9e4
#
_cell.length_a   1.000
_cell.length_b   1.000
_cell.length_c   1.000
_cell.angle_alpha   90.00
_cell.angle_beta   90.00
_cell.angle_gamma   90.00
#
_symmetry.space_group_name_H-M   'P 1'
#
loop_
_entity.id
_entity.type
_entity.pdbx_description
1 polymer ?
#
loop_
_entity_poly.entity_id
_entity_poly.type
_entity_poly.pdbx_seq_one_letter_code
_entity_poly.pdbx_strand_id
1 'polypeptide(L)'
;MRTDIETKFLDITEENIEIAAKLIAEGKLVAFPTETVYGLGADALNAEAVGKVYAAKGRPSDNPMIVHIADNHQLAELTPKVTPLMEALAEAFWPGPLTMVVPKIDGIPDTTTGGLETVGVRMPSDEVARALIRKSGCSIAAPSANISGRPSPTKAKHVAADLNGRIDAVLMGGDCQVGIESTVVDVTGEAPIILRPGIITAKEMEAALENAMANAKATVISNARTDADKEEGSFECKVQIDPALLENRLRDAGDLDFKPMAPGMKYKHYAPKADMLIVSGQMDKLQAKIDELKAEAEAQGKTVGVILFDERDLKQAAHDFFAKLREYDEQGVDLILAGAVDTEDGVGFAVMNRMMKSAGYSVVNV
;
A
#
# COMPACT_ATOMS: atom_id res chain seq x y z
N MET A 1 1.50 19.62 -19.24
CA MET A 1 1.21 19.60 -17.80
C MET A 1 0.56 20.92 -17.43
N ARG A 2 -0.56 20.93 -16.72
CA ARG A 2 -1.05 22.17 -16.08
C ARG A 2 -0.04 22.56 -15.01
N THR A 3 0.74 23.60 -15.22
CA THR A 3 1.78 24.11 -14.30
C THR A 3 1.28 25.22 -13.38
N ASP A 4 -0.04 25.47 -13.34
CA ASP A 4 -0.63 26.64 -12.68
C ASP A 4 -1.73 26.25 -11.67
N ILE A 5 -1.60 25.09 -11.01
CA ILE A 5 -2.51 24.69 -9.92
C ILE A 5 -1.97 25.28 -8.61
N GLU A 6 -2.71 26.17 -7.99
CA GLU A 6 -2.46 26.60 -6.62
C GLU A 6 -2.94 25.50 -5.66
N THR A 7 -2.01 24.74 -5.10
CA THR A 7 -2.33 23.67 -4.15
C THR A 7 -2.73 24.25 -2.79
N LYS A 8 -3.93 23.93 -2.31
CA LYS A 8 -4.39 24.31 -0.97
C LYS A 8 -3.84 23.36 0.08
N PHE A 9 -3.24 23.89 1.13
CA PHE A 9 -2.82 23.13 2.32
C PHE A 9 -3.87 23.34 3.41
N LEU A 10 -4.64 22.30 3.72
CA LEU A 10 -5.83 22.36 4.57
C LEU A 10 -5.55 21.63 5.90
N ASP A 11 -5.57 22.33 7.01
CA ASP A 11 -5.49 21.72 8.34
C ASP A 11 -6.71 20.82 8.59
N ILE A 12 -6.57 19.83 9.49
CA ILE A 12 -7.64 18.89 9.78
C ILE A 12 -8.71 19.55 10.64
N THR A 13 -9.71 20.11 9.97
CA THR A 13 -10.95 20.60 10.55
C THR A 13 -12.15 20.06 9.78
N GLU A 14 -13.32 20.04 10.39
CA GLU A 14 -14.53 19.57 9.72
C GLU A 14 -14.84 20.37 8.43
N GLU A 15 -14.68 21.70 8.48
CA GLU A 15 -14.87 22.60 7.34
C GLU A 15 -13.88 22.27 6.20
N ASN A 16 -12.61 22.07 6.52
CA ASN A 16 -11.60 21.75 5.53
C ASN A 16 -11.78 20.36 4.90
N ILE A 17 -12.26 19.38 5.68
CA ILE A 17 -12.64 18.07 5.15
C ILE A 17 -13.83 18.21 4.17
N GLU A 18 -14.81 19.09 4.46
CA GLU A 18 -15.91 19.37 3.53
C GLU A 18 -15.42 20.06 2.24
N ILE A 19 -14.48 21.00 2.35
CA ILE A 19 -13.84 21.62 1.17
C ILE A 19 -13.15 20.55 0.32
N ALA A 20 -12.35 19.68 0.95
CA ALA A 20 -11.65 18.58 0.29
C ALA A 20 -12.64 17.59 -0.37
N ALA A 21 -13.73 17.25 0.31
CA ALA A 21 -14.78 16.36 -0.19
C ALA A 21 -15.47 16.94 -1.45
N LYS A 22 -15.79 18.23 -1.45
CA LYS A 22 -16.32 18.92 -2.63
C LYS A 22 -15.35 18.89 -3.80
N LEU A 23 -14.04 19.08 -3.54
CA LEU A 23 -13.02 18.97 -4.58
C LEU A 23 -12.99 17.56 -5.22
N ILE A 24 -13.08 16.48 -4.41
CA ILE A 24 -13.18 15.12 -4.94
C ILE A 24 -14.43 14.94 -5.80
N ALA A 25 -15.61 15.37 -5.30
CA ALA A 25 -16.87 15.26 -6.03
C ALA A 25 -16.88 16.08 -7.35
N GLU A 26 -16.09 17.16 -7.42
CA GLU A 26 -15.87 17.95 -8.63
C GLU A 26 -14.82 17.35 -9.60
N GLY A 27 -14.31 16.13 -9.33
CA GLY A 27 -13.30 15.47 -10.14
C GLY A 27 -11.90 16.10 -10.04
N LYS A 28 -11.60 16.75 -8.90
CA LYS A 28 -10.29 17.30 -8.55
C LYS A 28 -9.49 16.34 -7.68
N LEU A 29 -8.22 16.63 -7.44
CA LEU A 29 -7.28 15.79 -6.73
C LEU A 29 -7.01 16.30 -5.31
N VAL A 30 -7.18 15.42 -4.34
CA VAL A 30 -6.88 15.71 -2.93
C VAL A 30 -5.94 14.65 -2.37
N ALA A 31 -4.82 15.06 -1.78
CA ALA A 31 -4.01 14.18 -0.97
C ALA A 31 -4.52 14.16 0.47
N PHE A 32 -4.56 12.97 1.08
CA PHE A 32 -5.12 12.76 2.42
C PHE A 32 -4.32 11.72 3.22
N PRO A 33 -4.30 11.84 4.56
CA PRO A 33 -3.63 10.86 5.42
C PRO A 33 -4.40 9.54 5.42
N THR A 34 -3.65 8.45 5.63
CA THR A 34 -4.17 7.15 6.06
C THR A 34 -3.25 6.60 7.13
N GLU A 35 -3.64 5.52 7.80
CA GLU A 35 -2.77 4.85 8.78
C GLU A 35 -1.51 4.26 8.15
N THR A 36 -1.52 3.97 6.83
CA THR A 36 -0.40 3.37 6.10
C THR A 36 0.55 4.41 5.51
N VAL A 37 0.11 5.12 4.48
CA VAL A 37 0.83 6.20 3.79
C VAL A 37 -0.20 7.22 3.29
N TYR A 38 0.21 8.44 2.99
CA TYR A 38 -0.68 9.41 2.36
C TYR A 38 -1.14 8.92 0.99
N GLY A 39 -2.45 9.02 0.73
CA GLY A 39 -3.09 8.70 -0.54
C GLY A 39 -3.33 9.95 -1.39
N LEU A 40 -3.18 9.85 -2.72
CA LEU A 40 -3.65 10.87 -3.67
C LEU A 40 -4.97 10.43 -4.26
N GLY A 41 -6.06 11.05 -3.83
CA GLY A 41 -7.42 10.67 -4.12
C GLY A 41 -8.04 11.36 -5.31
N ALA A 42 -8.87 10.59 -5.99
CA ALA A 42 -9.85 11.04 -7.00
C ALA A 42 -11.10 10.15 -6.90
N ASP A 43 -12.25 10.63 -7.40
CA ASP A 43 -13.45 9.82 -7.56
C ASP A 43 -13.14 8.59 -8.44
N ALA A 44 -13.30 7.39 -7.87
CA ALA A 44 -12.94 6.11 -8.49
C ALA A 44 -13.78 5.79 -9.74
N LEU A 45 -14.98 6.35 -9.86
CA LEU A 45 -15.90 6.14 -10.97
C LEU A 45 -15.76 7.22 -12.06
N ASN A 46 -14.93 8.24 -11.84
CA ASN A 46 -14.66 9.30 -12.79
C ASN A 46 -13.33 9.07 -13.52
N ALA A 47 -13.39 8.50 -14.73
CA ALA A 47 -12.22 8.18 -15.55
C ALA A 47 -11.29 9.39 -15.79
N GLU A 48 -11.85 10.61 -15.95
CA GLU A 48 -11.06 11.84 -16.17
C GLU A 48 -10.31 12.22 -14.88
N ALA A 49 -10.97 12.15 -13.72
CA ALA A 49 -10.34 12.44 -12.44
C ALA A 49 -9.21 11.46 -12.12
N VAL A 50 -9.43 10.16 -12.37
CA VAL A 50 -8.41 9.12 -12.23
C VAL A 50 -7.24 9.37 -13.20
N GLY A 51 -7.52 9.77 -14.44
CA GLY A 51 -6.49 10.17 -15.42
C GLY A 51 -5.58 11.30 -14.92
N LYS A 52 -6.15 12.26 -14.18
CA LYS A 52 -5.37 13.35 -13.55
C LYS A 52 -4.39 12.84 -12.49
N VAL A 53 -4.74 11.76 -11.75
CA VAL A 53 -3.84 11.14 -10.76
C VAL A 53 -2.59 10.59 -11.45
N TYR A 54 -2.74 9.87 -12.56
CA TYR A 54 -1.62 9.36 -13.34
C TYR A 54 -0.72 10.51 -13.84
N ALA A 55 -1.34 11.57 -14.36
CA ALA A 55 -0.61 12.73 -14.87
C ALA A 55 0.15 13.49 -13.75
N ALA A 56 -0.48 13.70 -12.59
CA ALA A 56 0.13 14.42 -11.46
C ALA A 56 1.36 13.70 -10.92
N LYS A 57 1.31 12.36 -10.88
CA LYS A 57 2.38 11.49 -10.35
C LYS A 57 3.44 11.14 -11.40
N GLY A 58 3.17 11.26 -12.69
CA GLY A 58 3.95 10.61 -13.75
C GLY A 58 3.91 9.07 -13.63
N ARG A 59 2.74 8.51 -13.23
CA ARG A 59 2.52 7.08 -13.03
C ARG A 59 2.11 6.42 -14.35
N PRO A 60 2.60 5.21 -14.67
CA PRO A 60 2.10 4.42 -15.79
C PRO A 60 0.63 4.05 -15.60
N SER A 61 -0.17 4.15 -16.68
CA SER A 61 -1.63 3.96 -16.63
C SER A 61 -2.08 2.51 -16.53
N ASP A 62 -1.19 1.55 -16.78
CA ASP A 62 -1.41 0.10 -16.61
C ASP A 62 -1.20 -0.39 -15.17
N ASN A 63 -0.85 0.51 -14.25
CA ASN A 63 -0.64 0.19 -12.84
C ASN A 63 -1.92 0.54 -12.04
N PRO A 64 -2.74 -0.46 -11.62
CA PRO A 64 -4.05 -0.24 -11.04
C PRO A 64 -3.99 0.62 -9.77
N MET A 65 -5.13 1.19 -9.38
CA MET A 65 -5.30 1.92 -8.13
C MET A 65 -6.16 1.14 -7.14
N ILE A 66 -5.97 1.40 -5.85
CA ILE A 66 -6.82 0.87 -4.79
C ILE A 66 -7.98 1.85 -4.57
N VAL A 67 -9.20 1.32 -4.56
CA VAL A 67 -10.41 2.06 -4.25
C VAL A 67 -10.65 2.03 -2.75
N HIS A 68 -10.75 3.20 -2.14
CA HIS A 68 -10.97 3.36 -0.71
C HIS A 68 -12.46 3.61 -0.43
N ILE A 69 -12.99 2.89 0.55
CA ILE A 69 -14.37 2.98 1.03
C ILE A 69 -14.38 3.40 2.51
N ALA A 70 -15.51 3.87 3.00
CA ALA A 70 -15.68 4.28 4.40
C ALA A 70 -16.61 3.33 5.19
N ASP A 71 -17.41 2.55 4.50
CA ASP A 71 -18.42 1.67 5.11
C ASP A 71 -18.54 0.36 4.31
N ASN A 72 -18.79 -0.76 5.01
CA ASN A 72 -18.80 -2.10 4.41
C ASN A 72 -19.81 -2.28 3.26
N HIS A 73 -20.95 -1.56 3.31
CA HIS A 73 -21.94 -1.66 2.23
C HIS A 73 -21.41 -1.22 0.87
N GLN A 74 -20.44 -0.30 0.84
CA GLN A 74 -19.82 0.17 -0.40
C GLN A 74 -19.03 -0.94 -1.11
N LEU A 75 -18.62 -2.01 -0.41
CA LEU A 75 -17.99 -3.16 -1.08
C LEU A 75 -18.97 -3.80 -2.08
N ALA A 76 -20.26 -3.95 -1.70
CA ALA A 76 -21.28 -4.52 -2.59
C ALA A 76 -21.60 -3.61 -3.80
N GLU A 77 -21.20 -2.34 -3.77
CA GLU A 77 -21.32 -1.40 -4.90
C GLU A 77 -20.16 -1.51 -5.89
N LEU A 78 -19.10 -2.25 -5.54
CA LEU A 78 -17.86 -2.35 -6.33
C LEU A 78 -17.60 -3.75 -6.87
N THR A 79 -18.27 -4.79 -6.32
CA THR A 79 -18.14 -6.18 -6.75
C THR A 79 -19.51 -6.80 -7.06
N PRO A 80 -19.62 -7.69 -8.06
CA PRO A 80 -20.89 -8.34 -8.39
C PRO A 80 -21.48 -9.20 -7.26
N LYS A 81 -20.61 -9.76 -6.40
CA LYS A 81 -21.00 -10.61 -5.28
C LYS A 81 -19.97 -10.50 -4.16
N VAL A 82 -20.44 -10.21 -2.95
CA VAL A 82 -19.63 -10.34 -1.74
C VAL A 82 -19.65 -11.80 -1.30
N THR A 83 -18.47 -12.40 -1.16
CA THR A 83 -18.32 -13.81 -0.77
C THR A 83 -18.08 -13.94 0.74
N PRO A 84 -18.34 -15.13 1.35
CA PRO A 84 -18.03 -15.36 2.75
C PRO A 84 -16.55 -15.12 3.11
N LEU A 85 -15.62 -15.39 2.18
CA LEU A 85 -14.19 -15.08 2.34
C LEU A 85 -13.97 -13.56 2.48
N MET A 86 -14.60 -12.76 1.62
CA MET A 86 -14.53 -11.29 1.68
C MET A 86 -15.12 -10.75 2.97
N GLU A 87 -16.27 -11.29 3.40
CA GLU A 87 -16.92 -10.89 4.67
C GLU A 87 -16.03 -11.20 5.88
N ALA A 88 -15.46 -12.41 5.95
CA ALA A 88 -14.59 -12.82 7.05
C ALA A 88 -13.33 -11.94 7.16
N LEU A 89 -12.69 -11.61 6.03
CA LEU A 89 -11.53 -10.73 6.02
C LEU A 89 -11.88 -9.27 6.31
N ALA A 90 -13.02 -8.79 5.82
CA ALA A 90 -13.52 -7.44 6.13
C ALA A 90 -13.85 -7.29 7.62
N GLU A 91 -14.52 -8.26 8.22
CA GLU A 91 -14.85 -8.26 9.65
C GLU A 91 -13.59 -8.26 10.53
N ALA A 92 -12.57 -9.02 10.14
CA ALA A 92 -11.34 -9.15 10.91
C ALA A 92 -10.39 -7.95 10.78
N PHE A 93 -10.32 -7.31 9.59
CA PHE A 93 -9.25 -6.37 9.27
C PHE A 93 -9.72 -4.99 8.77
N TRP A 94 -11.02 -4.75 8.62
CA TRP A 94 -11.57 -3.44 8.30
C TRP A 94 -12.38 -2.84 9.45
N PRO A 95 -12.18 -1.53 9.66
CA PRO A 95 -11.25 -0.62 9.00
C PRO A 95 -9.78 -0.92 9.35
N GLY A 96 -8.90 -0.91 8.32
CA GLY A 96 -7.49 -1.25 8.54
C GLY A 96 -6.64 -1.42 7.27
N PRO A 97 -5.39 -1.86 7.43
CA PRO A 97 -4.39 -1.89 6.38
C PRO A 97 -4.43 -3.17 5.51
N LEU A 98 -5.64 -3.68 5.21
CA LEU A 98 -5.88 -4.78 4.28
C LEU A 98 -6.59 -4.27 3.03
N THR A 99 -6.07 -4.62 1.86
CA THR A 99 -6.71 -4.42 0.55
C THR A 99 -7.10 -5.77 -0.01
N MET A 100 -8.36 -5.95 -0.36
CA MET A 100 -8.86 -7.13 -1.06
C MET A 100 -8.96 -6.83 -2.56
N VAL A 101 -8.41 -7.69 -3.40
CA VAL A 101 -8.65 -7.68 -4.85
C VAL A 101 -9.85 -8.56 -5.13
N VAL A 102 -10.89 -7.94 -5.71
CA VAL A 102 -12.20 -8.56 -5.96
C VAL A 102 -12.59 -8.40 -7.44
N PRO A 103 -13.48 -9.23 -7.99
CA PRO A 103 -14.06 -8.97 -9.31
C PRO A 103 -14.74 -7.59 -9.32
N LYS A 104 -14.55 -6.80 -10.38
CA LYS A 104 -15.17 -5.48 -10.50
C LYS A 104 -16.56 -5.56 -11.16
N ILE A 105 -17.43 -4.59 -10.84
CA ILE A 105 -18.63 -4.32 -11.64
C ILE A 105 -18.27 -3.54 -12.92
N ASP A 106 -19.14 -3.56 -13.93
CA ASP A 106 -18.94 -2.85 -15.20
C ASP A 106 -18.85 -1.32 -15.04
N GLY A 107 -19.37 -0.76 -13.93
CA GLY A 107 -19.36 0.68 -13.65
C GLY A 107 -17.99 1.26 -13.28
N ILE A 108 -16.99 0.42 -12.97
CA ILE A 108 -15.64 0.90 -12.63
C ILE A 108 -14.81 1.09 -13.90
N PRO A 109 -14.33 2.32 -14.19
CA PRO A 109 -13.55 2.59 -15.39
C PRO A 109 -12.24 1.79 -15.46
N ASP A 110 -11.83 1.38 -16.66
CA ASP A 110 -10.56 0.71 -16.90
C ASP A 110 -9.35 1.56 -16.47
N THR A 111 -9.48 2.89 -16.51
CA THR A 111 -8.45 3.79 -15.97
C THR A 111 -8.21 3.56 -14.47
N THR A 112 -9.21 3.18 -13.70
CA THR A 112 -9.08 2.88 -12.27
C THR A 112 -8.38 1.55 -12.04
N THR A 113 -8.69 0.55 -12.84
CA THR A 113 -8.21 -0.83 -12.69
C THR A 113 -6.98 -1.15 -13.56
N GLY A 114 -6.49 -0.18 -14.38
CA GLY A 114 -5.42 -0.44 -15.33
C GLY A 114 -5.79 -1.44 -16.42
N GLY A 115 -7.10 -1.57 -16.71
CA GLY A 115 -7.65 -2.51 -17.69
C GLY A 115 -7.79 -3.96 -17.17
N LEU A 116 -7.84 -4.14 -15.83
CA LEU A 116 -8.11 -5.43 -15.20
C LEU A 116 -9.62 -5.60 -14.96
N GLU A 117 -10.07 -6.88 -14.94
CA GLU A 117 -11.42 -7.26 -14.53
C GLU A 117 -11.61 -7.33 -13.01
N THR A 118 -10.59 -6.91 -12.26
CA THR A 118 -10.57 -6.87 -10.80
C THR A 118 -10.27 -5.48 -10.29
N VAL A 119 -10.66 -5.20 -9.05
CA VAL A 119 -10.39 -3.94 -8.35
C VAL A 119 -9.89 -4.23 -6.94
N GLY A 120 -8.85 -3.51 -6.51
CA GLY A 120 -8.43 -3.51 -5.11
C GLY A 120 -9.32 -2.59 -4.29
N VAL A 121 -9.94 -3.10 -3.22
CA VAL A 121 -10.81 -2.34 -2.31
C VAL A 121 -10.24 -2.36 -0.90
N ARG A 122 -10.29 -1.21 -0.22
CA ARG A 122 -9.80 -1.06 1.16
C ARG A 122 -10.66 -0.08 1.96
N MET A 123 -10.90 -0.39 3.23
CA MET A 123 -11.45 0.57 4.20
C MET A 123 -10.32 1.00 5.15
N PRO A 124 -9.75 2.22 5.02
CA PRO A 124 -8.67 2.67 5.91
C PRO A 124 -9.19 2.88 7.33
N SER A 125 -8.33 2.70 8.35
CA SER A 125 -8.69 2.98 9.74
C SER A 125 -8.59 4.46 10.11
N ASP A 126 -7.91 5.28 9.31
CA ASP A 126 -7.78 6.72 9.53
C ASP A 126 -9.14 7.43 9.41
N GLU A 127 -9.51 8.17 10.47
CA GLU A 127 -10.81 8.85 10.54
C GLU A 127 -10.95 10.00 9.53
N VAL A 128 -9.85 10.70 9.21
CA VAL A 128 -9.87 11.78 8.22
C VAL A 128 -10.14 11.21 6.83
N ALA A 129 -9.49 10.10 6.49
CA ALA A 129 -9.73 9.39 5.24
C ALA A 129 -11.20 8.96 5.12
N ARG A 130 -11.76 8.32 6.16
CA ARG A 130 -13.16 7.87 6.15
C ARG A 130 -14.15 9.03 6.11
N ALA A 131 -13.88 10.12 6.83
CA ALA A 131 -14.70 11.32 6.80
C ALA A 131 -14.70 11.97 5.40
N LEU A 132 -13.52 12.05 4.75
CA LEU A 132 -13.40 12.53 3.37
C LEU A 132 -14.25 11.70 2.40
N ILE A 133 -14.15 10.35 2.47
CA ILE A 133 -14.89 9.43 1.62
C ILE A 133 -16.41 9.62 1.84
N ARG A 134 -16.90 9.61 3.09
CA ARG A 134 -18.32 9.81 3.39
C ARG A 134 -18.85 11.15 2.90
N LYS A 135 -18.11 12.25 3.20
CA LYS A 135 -18.55 13.61 2.84
C LYS A 135 -18.50 13.86 1.33
N SER A 136 -17.61 13.19 0.59
CA SER A 136 -17.56 13.32 -0.87
C SER A 136 -18.69 12.57 -1.57
N GLY A 137 -19.26 11.54 -0.93
CA GLY A 137 -20.22 10.63 -1.55
C GLY A 137 -19.62 9.74 -2.64
N CYS A 138 -18.27 9.69 -2.74
CA CYS A 138 -17.54 8.92 -3.74
C CYS A 138 -16.70 7.83 -3.08
N SER A 139 -16.61 6.66 -3.70
CA SER A 139 -15.48 5.75 -3.47
C SER A 139 -14.23 6.38 -4.08
N ILE A 140 -13.10 6.41 -3.35
CA ILE A 140 -11.92 7.18 -3.74
C ILE A 140 -10.81 6.26 -4.22
N ALA A 141 -10.44 6.35 -5.51
CA ALA A 141 -9.24 5.72 -6.04
C ALA A 141 -8.01 6.50 -5.56
N ALA A 142 -7.11 5.83 -4.83
CA ALA A 142 -5.93 6.50 -4.30
C ALA A 142 -4.69 5.60 -4.29
N PRO A 143 -3.67 5.87 -5.12
CA PRO A 143 -2.30 5.43 -4.89
C PRO A 143 -1.62 6.30 -3.83
N SER A 144 -0.41 5.95 -3.39
CA SER A 144 0.41 6.79 -2.52
C SER A 144 0.64 8.20 -3.10
N ALA A 145 0.66 9.25 -2.28
CA ALA A 145 0.71 10.66 -2.73
C ALA A 145 2.14 11.17 -2.99
N ASN A 146 2.93 10.42 -3.78
CA ASN A 146 4.30 10.77 -4.20
C ASN A 146 4.42 10.83 -5.73
N ILE A 147 5.48 11.47 -6.24
CA ILE A 147 5.92 11.27 -7.63
C ILE A 147 6.30 9.80 -7.80
N SER A 148 5.89 9.19 -8.93
CA SER A 148 6.13 7.77 -9.23
C SER A 148 7.61 7.42 -9.09
N GLY A 149 7.89 6.27 -8.45
CA GLY A 149 9.25 5.78 -8.23
C GLY A 149 9.89 6.22 -6.90
N ARG A 150 9.46 7.34 -6.30
CA ARG A 150 9.99 7.84 -5.01
C ARG A 150 9.44 7.07 -3.81
N PRO A 151 10.08 7.16 -2.62
CA PRO A 151 9.56 6.60 -1.38
C PRO A 151 8.15 7.12 -1.06
N SER A 152 7.27 6.26 -0.55
CA SER A 152 5.90 6.66 -0.21
C SER A 152 5.87 7.72 0.91
N PRO A 153 4.93 8.68 0.86
CA PRO A 153 4.87 9.76 1.84
C PRO A 153 4.17 9.29 3.11
N THR A 154 4.84 9.42 4.25
CA THR A 154 4.29 9.11 5.58
C THR A 154 3.98 10.36 6.40
N LYS A 155 4.28 11.55 5.86
CA LYS A 155 4.04 12.87 6.47
C LYS A 155 3.51 13.84 5.43
N ALA A 156 2.68 14.79 5.85
CA ALA A 156 2.13 15.82 4.96
C ALA A 156 3.23 16.62 4.22
N LYS A 157 4.36 16.92 4.89
CA LYS A 157 5.51 17.61 4.27
C LYS A 157 6.09 16.84 3.07
N HIS A 158 6.06 15.50 3.09
CA HIS A 158 6.52 14.67 1.97
C HIS A 158 5.62 14.85 0.74
N VAL A 159 4.29 14.94 0.96
CA VAL A 159 3.32 15.22 -0.09
C VAL A 159 3.54 16.60 -0.68
N ALA A 160 3.70 17.62 0.17
CA ALA A 160 3.96 18.99 -0.26
C ALA A 160 5.24 19.07 -1.11
N ALA A 161 6.31 18.39 -0.72
CA ALA A 161 7.57 18.37 -1.47
C ALA A 161 7.44 17.72 -2.86
N ASP A 162 6.54 16.74 -3.02
CA ASP A 162 6.38 16.01 -4.27
C ASP A 162 5.30 16.59 -5.18
N LEU A 163 4.18 17.07 -4.61
CA LEU A 163 2.95 17.34 -5.37
C LEU A 163 2.44 18.80 -5.31
N ASN A 164 3.12 19.71 -4.60
CA ASN A 164 2.78 21.12 -4.65
C ASN A 164 2.79 21.65 -6.10
N GLY A 165 1.76 22.39 -6.50
CA GLY A 165 1.57 22.88 -7.85
C GLY A 165 1.05 21.83 -8.86
N ARG A 166 0.75 20.59 -8.40
CA ARG A 166 0.30 19.48 -9.26
C ARG A 166 -1.10 18.97 -8.93
N ILE A 167 -1.59 19.25 -7.70
CA ILE A 167 -2.86 18.78 -7.16
C ILE A 167 -3.62 19.93 -6.50
N ASP A 168 -4.92 19.76 -6.32
CA ASP A 168 -5.80 20.86 -5.87
C ASP A 168 -5.70 21.10 -4.37
N ALA A 169 -5.57 20.04 -3.54
CA ALA A 169 -5.42 20.20 -2.10
C ALA A 169 -4.63 19.06 -1.42
N VAL A 170 -4.11 19.36 -0.23
CA VAL A 170 -3.53 18.41 0.72
C VAL A 170 -4.21 18.61 2.07
N LEU A 171 -4.82 17.57 2.62
CA LEU A 171 -5.23 17.52 4.01
C LEU A 171 -4.00 17.28 4.89
N MET A 172 -3.65 18.27 5.71
CA MET A 172 -2.42 18.32 6.53
C MET A 172 -2.61 17.53 7.82
N GLY A 173 -2.68 16.19 7.72
CA GLY A 173 -2.79 15.29 8.87
C GLY A 173 -1.46 15.01 9.55
N GLY A 174 -1.52 14.15 10.57
CA GLY A 174 -0.35 13.64 11.30
C GLY A 174 0.49 12.64 10.51
N ASP A 175 1.50 12.11 11.18
CA ASP A 175 2.35 11.04 10.66
C ASP A 175 1.55 9.73 10.57
N CYS A 176 1.79 8.95 9.52
CA CYS A 176 1.14 7.66 9.32
C CYS A 176 1.66 6.63 10.34
N GLN A 177 0.75 5.89 10.98
CA GLN A 177 1.11 4.99 12.09
C GLN A 177 1.80 3.70 11.64
N VAL A 178 1.48 3.18 10.44
CA VAL A 178 2.03 1.92 9.90
C VAL A 178 3.29 2.15 9.08
N GLY A 179 3.34 3.22 8.28
CA GLY A 179 4.52 3.67 7.54
C GLY A 179 4.82 2.94 6.22
N ILE A 180 4.22 1.76 5.97
CA ILE A 180 4.27 1.06 4.69
C ILE A 180 2.85 0.82 4.17
N GLU A 181 2.72 0.53 2.87
CA GLU A 181 1.41 0.30 2.24
C GLU A 181 0.73 -0.97 2.78
N SER A 182 -0.60 -1.03 2.62
CA SER A 182 -1.44 -2.16 3.00
C SER A 182 -0.97 -3.50 2.43
N THR A 183 -1.26 -4.58 3.15
CA THR A 183 -1.27 -5.92 2.57
C THR A 183 -2.31 -5.97 1.45
N VAL A 184 -1.97 -6.57 0.32
CA VAL A 184 -2.91 -6.79 -0.80
C VAL A 184 -3.10 -8.29 -0.97
N VAL A 185 -4.33 -8.74 -0.88
CA VAL A 185 -4.72 -10.14 -1.02
C VAL A 185 -5.74 -10.28 -2.15
N ASP A 186 -5.50 -11.23 -3.03
CA ASP A 186 -6.47 -11.66 -4.05
C ASP A 186 -7.45 -12.64 -3.40
N VAL A 187 -8.74 -12.32 -3.49
CA VAL A 187 -9.85 -13.12 -2.95
C VAL A 187 -10.87 -13.46 -4.04
N THR A 188 -10.44 -13.46 -5.29
CA THR A 188 -11.28 -13.84 -6.43
C THR A 188 -11.51 -15.34 -6.53
N GLY A 189 -10.61 -16.14 -5.95
CA GLY A 189 -10.68 -17.60 -5.85
C GLY A 189 -11.16 -18.09 -4.50
N GLU A 190 -11.04 -19.40 -4.26
CA GLU A 190 -11.41 -20.06 -3.00
C GLU A 190 -10.36 -19.86 -1.90
N ALA A 191 -9.08 -19.74 -2.29
CA ALA A 191 -7.96 -19.49 -1.41
C ALA A 191 -7.44 -18.06 -1.54
N PRO A 192 -7.18 -17.34 -0.42
CA PRO A 192 -6.59 -16.01 -0.47
C PRO A 192 -5.10 -16.08 -0.87
N ILE A 193 -4.67 -15.18 -1.77
CA ILE A 193 -3.29 -15.10 -2.27
C ILE A 193 -2.72 -13.71 -2.00
N ILE A 194 -1.64 -13.60 -1.22
CA ILE A 194 -0.95 -12.33 -0.98
C ILE A 194 -0.21 -11.91 -2.25
N LEU A 195 -0.63 -10.79 -2.83
CA LEU A 195 0.01 -10.13 -3.99
C LEU A 195 1.03 -9.07 -3.56
N ARG A 196 0.88 -8.50 -2.38
CA ARG A 196 1.83 -7.55 -1.78
C ARG A 196 1.84 -7.72 -0.27
N PRO A 197 2.98 -8.09 0.33
CA PRO A 197 3.07 -8.20 1.78
C PRO A 197 2.98 -6.82 2.44
N GLY A 198 2.35 -6.75 3.61
CA GLY A 198 2.18 -5.56 4.45
C GLY A 198 2.16 -5.93 5.92
N ILE A 199 1.57 -5.04 6.75
CA ILE A 199 1.55 -5.24 8.21
C ILE A 199 0.60 -6.37 8.64
N ILE A 200 -0.42 -6.69 7.82
CA ILE A 200 -1.28 -7.87 8.04
C ILE A 200 -0.59 -9.05 7.39
N THR A 201 -0.26 -10.05 8.19
CA THR A 201 0.52 -11.23 7.80
C THR A 201 -0.38 -12.39 7.35
N ALA A 202 0.18 -13.35 6.60
CA ALA A 202 -0.52 -14.58 6.23
C ALA A 202 -1.06 -15.33 7.47
N LYS A 203 -0.23 -15.42 8.51
CA LYS A 203 -0.58 -16.09 9.77
C LYS A 203 -1.77 -15.44 10.50
N GLU A 204 -1.82 -14.10 10.51
CA GLU A 204 -2.96 -13.37 11.10
C GLU A 204 -4.23 -13.58 10.27
N MET A 205 -4.13 -13.61 8.93
CA MET A 205 -5.27 -13.90 8.06
C MET A 205 -5.77 -15.33 8.23
N GLU A 206 -4.88 -16.33 8.28
CA GLU A 206 -5.23 -17.74 8.52
C GLU A 206 -5.98 -17.91 9.84
N ALA A 207 -5.48 -17.32 10.93
CA ALA A 207 -6.13 -17.37 12.23
C ALA A 207 -7.52 -16.71 12.22
N ALA A 208 -7.69 -15.60 11.53
CA ALA A 208 -8.98 -14.93 11.40
C ALA A 208 -10.00 -15.78 10.60
N LEU A 209 -9.55 -16.40 9.50
CA LEU A 209 -10.38 -17.27 8.67
C LEU A 209 -10.79 -18.56 9.39
N GLU A 210 -9.89 -19.17 10.14
CA GLU A 210 -10.20 -20.35 10.99
C GLU A 210 -11.26 -19.99 12.03
N ASN A 211 -11.15 -18.85 12.70
CA ASN A 211 -12.13 -18.36 13.66
C ASN A 211 -13.50 -18.09 13.00
N ALA A 212 -13.53 -17.47 11.83
CA ALA A 212 -14.77 -17.21 11.10
C ALA A 212 -15.48 -18.52 10.71
N MET A 213 -14.74 -19.52 10.22
CA MET A 213 -15.28 -20.83 9.90
C MET A 213 -15.79 -21.59 11.15
N ALA A 214 -15.08 -21.51 12.27
CA ALA A 214 -15.53 -22.12 13.53
C ALA A 214 -16.84 -21.51 14.01
N ASN A 215 -16.98 -20.18 13.95
CA ASN A 215 -18.19 -19.44 14.30
C ASN A 215 -19.37 -19.80 13.37
N ALA A 216 -19.15 -19.89 12.07
CA ALA A 216 -20.17 -20.28 11.11
C ALA A 216 -20.70 -21.71 11.40
N LYS A 217 -19.81 -22.67 11.66
CA LYS A 217 -20.19 -24.05 12.04
C LYS A 217 -20.97 -24.08 13.35
N ALA A 218 -20.58 -23.29 14.37
CA ALA A 218 -21.28 -23.22 15.65
C ALA A 218 -22.71 -22.66 15.48
N THR A 219 -22.88 -21.66 14.61
CA THR A 219 -24.19 -21.05 14.30
C THR A 219 -25.11 -22.04 13.58
N VAL A 220 -24.57 -22.81 12.62
CA VAL A 220 -25.34 -23.87 11.92
C VAL A 220 -25.78 -24.95 12.90
N ILE A 221 -24.92 -25.38 13.82
CA ILE A 221 -25.28 -26.39 14.84
C ILE A 221 -26.36 -25.86 15.79
N SER A 222 -26.31 -24.59 16.18
CA SER A 222 -27.33 -23.98 17.07
C SER A 222 -28.67 -23.76 16.39
N ASN A 223 -28.70 -23.54 15.07
CA ASN A 223 -29.89 -23.25 14.26
C ASN A 223 -30.45 -24.45 13.49
N ALA A 224 -29.98 -25.69 13.77
CA ALA A 224 -30.32 -26.91 13.04
C ALA A 224 -31.82 -27.19 12.97
N ARG A 225 -32.50 -26.54 12.02
CA ARG A 225 -33.87 -26.82 11.54
C ARG A 225 -34.00 -26.48 10.05
N THR A 226 -33.18 -27.01 9.18
CA THR A 226 -33.51 -27.31 7.74
C THR A 226 -32.24 -27.64 6.95
N ASP A 227 -32.30 -28.76 6.22
CA ASP A 227 -31.16 -29.39 5.52
C ASP A 227 -30.86 -28.83 4.10
N ALA A 228 -31.31 -27.62 3.75
CA ALA A 228 -31.31 -27.16 2.35
C ALA A 228 -30.21 -26.20 1.94
N ASP A 229 -29.39 -25.62 2.87
CA ASP A 229 -28.46 -24.51 2.53
C ASP A 229 -27.00 -24.83 2.87
N LYS A 230 -26.57 -26.09 2.66
CA LYS A 230 -25.25 -26.56 3.14
C LYS A 230 -24.05 -26.31 2.23
N GLU A 231 -24.17 -25.66 1.06
CA GLU A 231 -23.05 -25.57 0.08
C GLU A 231 -22.50 -24.17 -0.22
N GLU A 232 -23.07 -23.08 0.28
CA GLU A 232 -22.66 -21.73 -0.16
C GLU A 232 -21.63 -21.02 0.73
N GLY A 233 -20.90 -21.68 1.63
CA GLY A 233 -20.08 -20.98 2.63
C GLY A 233 -18.66 -21.49 2.87
N SER A 234 -18.12 -22.40 2.06
CA SER A 234 -16.76 -22.91 2.28
C SER A 234 -15.71 -22.07 1.53
N PHE A 235 -14.65 -21.71 2.22
CA PHE A 235 -13.44 -21.13 1.65
C PHE A 235 -12.20 -21.77 2.28
N GLU A 236 -11.04 -21.67 1.63
CA GLU A 236 -9.80 -22.16 2.20
C GLU A 236 -9.23 -21.17 3.22
N CYS A 237 -8.86 -21.65 4.41
CA CYS A 237 -8.22 -20.81 5.42
C CYS A 237 -6.73 -20.60 5.16
N LYS A 238 -6.10 -21.47 4.36
CA LYS A 238 -4.68 -21.37 4.07
C LYS A 238 -4.40 -20.22 3.10
N VAL A 239 -3.57 -19.28 3.56
CA VAL A 239 -3.15 -18.12 2.78
C VAL A 239 -1.93 -18.47 1.95
N GLN A 240 -2.00 -18.24 0.65
CA GLN A 240 -0.90 -18.42 -0.27
C GLN A 240 -0.12 -17.11 -0.46
N ILE A 241 1.12 -17.23 -0.91
CA ILE A 241 1.94 -16.08 -1.32
C ILE A 241 2.19 -16.20 -2.81
N ASP A 242 1.97 -15.11 -3.56
CA ASP A 242 2.25 -15.09 -5.00
C ASP A 242 3.72 -15.51 -5.24
N PRO A 243 3.98 -16.54 -6.06
CA PRO A 243 5.34 -17.01 -6.35
C PRO A 243 6.28 -15.90 -6.83
N ALA A 244 5.77 -14.89 -7.50
CA ALA A 244 6.56 -13.74 -7.96
C ALA A 244 7.18 -12.93 -6.79
N LEU A 245 6.61 -13.00 -5.59
CA LEU A 245 7.17 -12.35 -4.40
C LEU A 245 8.36 -13.15 -3.81
N LEU A 246 8.43 -14.45 -4.08
CA LEU A 246 9.47 -15.34 -3.56
C LEU A 246 10.70 -15.38 -4.47
N GLU A 247 10.55 -15.04 -5.75
CA GLU A 247 11.65 -15.12 -6.73
C GLU A 247 12.69 -13.99 -6.62
N ASN A 248 12.50 -12.99 -5.74
CA ASN A 248 13.42 -11.86 -5.51
C ASN A 248 13.97 -11.21 -6.81
N ARG A 249 13.20 -11.25 -7.90
CA ARG A 249 13.59 -10.68 -9.20
C ARG A 249 12.66 -9.51 -9.52
N LEU A 250 13.25 -8.39 -9.94
CA LEU A 250 12.52 -7.45 -10.80
C LEU A 250 12.08 -8.27 -12.01
N ARG A 251 10.80 -8.53 -12.16
CA ARG A 251 10.28 -8.87 -13.48
C ARG A 251 10.60 -7.66 -14.34
N ASP A 252 11.44 -7.89 -15.35
CA ASP A 252 11.96 -6.82 -16.19
C ASP A 252 10.82 -5.90 -16.62
N ALA A 253 11.04 -4.59 -16.48
CA ALA A 253 10.12 -3.58 -17.04
C ALA A 253 9.97 -3.73 -18.57
N GLY A 254 10.69 -4.67 -19.18
CA GLY A 254 10.63 -5.09 -20.56
C GLY A 254 9.65 -6.21 -20.87
N ASP A 255 9.06 -6.87 -19.87
CA ASP A 255 7.96 -7.82 -20.12
C ASP A 255 6.67 -7.04 -20.39
N LEU A 256 6.44 -6.74 -21.67
CA LEU A 256 5.30 -5.97 -22.16
C LEU A 256 3.96 -6.67 -21.89
N ASP A 257 3.95 -8.00 -21.72
CA ASP A 257 2.75 -8.80 -21.54
C ASP A 257 2.34 -8.95 -20.07
N PHE A 258 3.21 -8.60 -19.12
CA PHE A 258 2.88 -8.66 -17.69
C PHE A 258 1.99 -7.49 -17.26
N LYS A 259 0.74 -7.79 -16.91
CA LYS A 259 -0.20 -6.85 -16.28
C LYS A 259 -0.14 -7.02 -14.76
N PRO A 260 0.28 -5.99 -14.00
CA PRO A 260 0.34 -6.08 -12.54
C PRO A 260 -1.07 -6.15 -11.94
N MET A 261 -1.38 -7.19 -11.18
CA MET A 261 -2.66 -7.35 -10.48
C MET A 261 -2.80 -6.41 -9.27
N ALA A 262 -1.69 -5.89 -8.77
CA ALA A 262 -1.66 -4.97 -7.64
C ALA A 262 -0.57 -3.89 -7.82
N PRO A 263 -0.73 -2.71 -7.16
CA PRO A 263 0.29 -1.68 -7.16
C PRO A 263 1.63 -2.19 -6.61
N GLY A 264 2.73 -1.84 -7.28
CA GLY A 264 4.09 -2.18 -6.84
C GLY A 264 4.66 -3.50 -7.37
N MET A 265 3.98 -4.19 -8.31
CA MET A 265 4.46 -5.48 -8.85
C MET A 265 5.41 -5.34 -10.05
N LYS A 266 5.32 -4.29 -10.87
CA LYS A 266 6.01 -4.20 -12.18
C LYS A 266 7.15 -3.19 -12.25
N TYR A 267 7.01 -2.03 -11.66
CA TYR A 267 7.91 -0.89 -11.88
C TYR A 267 8.91 -0.68 -10.74
N LYS A 268 10.02 0.06 -11.01
CA LYS A 268 10.91 0.53 -9.95
C LYS A 268 10.11 1.41 -8.99
N HIS A 269 10.07 1.03 -7.73
CA HIS A 269 9.32 1.70 -6.68
C HIS A 269 10.22 2.02 -5.49
N TYR A 270 9.83 3.06 -4.75
CA TYR A 270 10.39 3.42 -3.45
C TYR A 270 11.87 3.85 -3.47
N ALA A 271 12.43 4.14 -4.64
CA ALA A 271 13.84 4.46 -4.75
C ALA A 271 14.14 5.85 -4.16
N PRO A 272 15.07 5.97 -3.20
CA PRO A 272 15.64 7.25 -2.79
C PRO A 272 16.46 7.85 -3.94
N LYS A 273 16.92 9.10 -3.76
CA LYS A 273 17.87 9.73 -4.70
C LYS A 273 19.26 9.12 -4.60
N ALA A 274 19.67 8.76 -3.38
CA ALA A 274 20.91 8.07 -3.09
C ALA A 274 20.93 6.66 -3.68
N ASP A 275 22.11 6.17 -4.00
CA ASP A 275 22.31 4.73 -4.21
C ASP A 275 22.03 3.98 -2.90
N MET A 276 21.38 2.82 -2.97
CA MET A 276 21.10 2.02 -1.78
C MET A 276 21.65 0.61 -1.95
N LEU A 277 22.33 0.11 -0.91
CA LEU A 277 22.90 -1.23 -0.84
C LEU A 277 22.43 -1.92 0.45
N ILE A 278 21.96 -3.15 0.31
CA ILE A 278 21.57 -4.00 1.44
C ILE A 278 22.73 -4.92 1.79
N VAL A 279 23.04 -5.01 3.07
CA VAL A 279 24.01 -5.98 3.61
C VAL A 279 23.21 -7.06 4.34
N SER A 280 23.43 -8.33 3.97
CA SER A 280 22.71 -9.49 4.53
C SER A 280 23.68 -10.48 5.14
N GLY A 281 23.39 -10.99 6.33
CA GLY A 281 24.20 -11.97 7.04
C GLY A 281 23.97 -11.93 8.53
N GLN A 282 24.80 -12.62 9.31
CA GLN A 282 24.74 -12.58 10.76
C GLN A 282 25.07 -11.17 11.27
N MET A 283 24.37 -10.70 12.31
CA MET A 283 24.41 -9.33 12.79
C MET A 283 25.85 -8.78 12.99
N ASP A 284 26.74 -9.54 13.64
CA ASP A 284 28.12 -9.09 13.87
C ASP A 284 28.90 -8.87 12.57
N LYS A 285 28.73 -9.75 11.60
CA LYS A 285 29.38 -9.65 10.28
C LYS A 285 28.73 -8.55 9.44
N LEU A 286 27.41 -8.43 9.51
CA LEU A 286 26.64 -7.39 8.83
C LEU A 286 27.09 -6.01 9.30
N GLN A 287 27.18 -5.78 10.61
CA GLN A 287 27.65 -4.51 11.17
C GLN A 287 29.08 -4.19 10.73
N ALA A 288 30.00 -5.17 10.84
CA ALA A 288 31.39 -4.99 10.42
C ALA A 288 31.50 -4.62 8.94
N LYS A 289 30.66 -5.23 8.08
CA LYS A 289 30.66 -4.93 6.64
C LYS A 289 30.06 -3.56 6.33
N ILE A 290 29.04 -3.14 7.05
CA ILE A 290 28.49 -1.78 6.93
C ILE A 290 29.56 -0.75 7.32
N ASP A 291 30.28 -0.97 8.42
CA ASP A 291 31.32 -0.05 8.89
C ASP A 291 32.49 0.03 7.88
N GLU A 292 32.90 -1.10 7.27
CA GLU A 292 33.89 -1.16 6.20
C GLU A 292 33.44 -0.35 4.96
N LEU A 293 32.24 -0.64 4.43
CA LEU A 293 31.72 0.04 3.24
C LEU A 293 31.49 1.53 3.47
N LYS A 294 31.07 1.91 4.69
CA LYS A 294 30.92 3.30 5.09
C LYS A 294 32.28 4.02 5.06
N ALA A 295 33.31 3.43 5.68
CA ALA A 295 34.65 4.02 5.69
C ALA A 295 35.22 4.16 4.27
N GLU A 296 35.03 3.18 3.41
CA GLU A 296 35.45 3.23 1.99
C GLU A 296 34.75 4.35 1.22
N ALA A 297 33.43 4.50 1.38
CA ALA A 297 32.66 5.54 0.71
C ALA A 297 33.02 6.94 1.23
N GLU A 298 33.19 7.12 2.55
CA GLU A 298 33.63 8.37 3.15
C GLU A 298 35.06 8.77 2.72
N ALA A 299 35.96 7.81 2.57
CA ALA A 299 37.30 8.06 2.02
C ALA A 299 37.28 8.54 0.55
N GLN A 300 36.18 8.25 -0.18
CA GLN A 300 35.91 8.77 -1.53
C GLN A 300 35.16 10.11 -1.53
N GLY A 301 34.92 10.70 -0.36
CA GLY A 301 34.23 11.98 -0.17
C GLY A 301 32.70 11.86 -0.28
N LYS A 302 32.12 10.66 -0.20
CA LYS A 302 30.67 10.45 -0.20
C LYS A 302 30.06 10.62 1.20
N THR A 303 28.85 11.15 1.25
CA THR A 303 28.01 11.15 2.45
C THR A 303 27.23 9.85 2.54
N VAL A 304 27.27 9.18 3.71
CA VAL A 304 26.67 7.85 3.89
C VAL A 304 25.60 7.86 4.97
N GLY A 305 24.40 7.40 4.60
CA GLY A 305 23.32 7.08 5.51
C GLY A 305 23.34 5.60 5.89
N VAL A 306 23.00 5.28 7.14
CA VAL A 306 22.90 3.89 7.61
C VAL A 306 21.51 3.60 8.15
N ILE A 307 20.91 2.49 7.71
CA ILE A 307 19.63 1.99 8.20
C ILE A 307 19.84 0.62 8.83
N LEU A 308 19.69 0.57 10.15
CA LEU A 308 19.67 -0.67 10.92
C LEU A 308 18.40 -0.66 11.77
N PHE A 309 17.59 -1.69 11.65
CA PHE A 309 16.36 -1.84 12.42
C PHE A 309 16.56 -2.86 13.55
N ASP A 310 15.84 -2.68 14.66
CA ASP A 310 15.77 -3.68 15.70
C ASP A 310 14.85 -4.82 15.25
N GLU A 311 15.39 -6.01 15.07
CA GLU A 311 14.63 -7.20 14.65
C GLU A 311 13.55 -7.61 15.66
N ARG A 312 13.60 -7.10 16.89
CA ARG A 312 12.58 -7.32 17.92
C ARG A 312 11.35 -6.42 17.74
N ASP A 313 11.45 -5.37 16.91
CA ASP A 313 10.35 -4.45 16.63
C ASP A 313 10.26 -4.11 15.13
N LEU A 314 9.85 -5.10 14.35
CA LEU A 314 9.67 -4.95 12.91
C LEU A 314 8.49 -4.04 12.53
N LYS A 315 7.55 -3.80 13.46
CA LYS A 315 6.49 -2.81 13.26
C LYS A 315 7.05 -1.40 13.27
N GLN A 316 7.99 -1.10 14.16
CA GLN A 316 8.70 0.17 14.16
C GLN A 316 9.58 0.31 12.90
N ALA A 317 10.22 -0.78 12.45
CA ALA A 317 10.97 -0.78 11.20
C ALA A 317 10.07 -0.43 10.00
N ALA A 318 8.87 -0.97 9.93
CA ALA A 318 7.89 -0.64 8.91
C ALA A 318 7.47 0.83 8.97
N HIS A 319 7.20 1.35 10.18
CA HIS A 319 6.84 2.75 10.41
C HIS A 319 7.92 3.72 9.93
N ASP A 320 9.18 3.43 10.21
CA ASP A 320 10.29 4.36 9.99
C ASP A 320 10.89 4.30 8.59
N PHE A 321 10.70 3.19 7.87
CA PHE A 321 11.45 2.92 6.65
C PHE A 321 11.37 4.05 5.61
N PHE A 322 10.17 4.42 5.16
CA PHE A 322 10.04 5.48 4.15
C PHE A 322 10.38 6.86 4.69
N ALA A 323 10.08 7.13 5.97
CA ALA A 323 10.46 8.39 6.61
C ALA A 323 11.98 8.56 6.61
N LYS A 324 12.73 7.47 6.87
CA LYS A 324 14.19 7.46 6.86
C LYS A 324 14.80 7.67 5.48
N LEU A 325 14.24 7.02 4.45
CA LEU A 325 14.66 7.26 3.07
C LEU A 325 14.46 8.73 2.67
N ARG A 326 13.32 9.32 3.07
CA ARG A 326 13.01 10.72 2.79
C ARG A 326 13.92 11.69 3.56
N GLU A 327 14.26 11.35 4.80
CA GLU A 327 15.22 12.11 5.60
C GLU A 327 16.59 12.16 4.91
N TYR A 328 17.08 11.03 4.40
CA TYR A 328 18.34 10.98 3.65
C TYR A 328 18.26 11.71 2.31
N ASP A 329 17.14 11.67 1.63
CA ASP A 329 16.90 12.50 0.44
C ASP A 329 16.96 14.00 0.72
N GLU A 330 16.43 14.45 1.89
CA GLU A 330 16.49 15.85 2.35
C GLU A 330 17.93 16.25 2.74
N GLN A 331 18.69 15.34 3.33
CA GLN A 331 20.10 15.54 3.73
C GLN A 331 21.07 15.51 2.53
N GLY A 332 20.62 15.02 1.37
CA GLY A 332 21.47 14.88 0.18
C GLY A 332 22.54 13.79 0.32
N VAL A 333 22.20 12.69 0.97
CA VAL A 333 23.09 11.53 1.16
C VAL A 333 23.40 10.89 -0.21
N ASP A 334 24.65 10.47 -0.44
CA ASP A 334 25.09 9.85 -1.69
C ASP A 334 24.89 8.33 -1.70
N LEU A 335 25.03 7.68 -0.55
CA LEU A 335 24.91 6.23 -0.38
C LEU A 335 24.14 5.89 0.88
N ILE A 336 23.17 4.95 0.77
CA ILE A 336 22.46 4.36 1.89
C ILE A 336 22.90 2.91 2.05
N LEU A 337 23.44 2.56 3.23
CA LEU A 337 23.75 1.18 3.61
C LEU A 337 22.66 0.68 4.56
N ALA A 338 21.99 -0.40 4.21
CA ALA A 338 20.89 -0.95 5.03
C ALA A 338 21.19 -2.38 5.44
N GLY A 339 20.98 -2.71 6.71
CA GLY A 339 21.00 -4.09 7.18
C GLY A 339 19.71 -4.82 6.77
N ALA A 340 19.85 -6.04 6.24
CA ALA A 340 18.69 -6.92 6.00
C ALA A 340 17.99 -7.23 7.31
N VAL A 341 16.67 -7.40 7.25
CA VAL A 341 15.85 -7.84 8.40
C VAL A 341 15.38 -9.27 8.20
N ASP A 342 15.04 -9.96 9.31
CA ASP A 342 14.48 -11.29 9.27
C ASP A 342 13.15 -11.31 8.50
N THR A 343 12.99 -12.30 7.63
CA THR A 343 11.81 -12.47 6.76
C THR A 343 10.89 -13.60 7.21
N GLU A 344 11.23 -14.37 8.26
CA GLU A 344 10.36 -15.40 8.82
C GLU A 344 9.11 -14.79 9.49
N ASP A 345 9.25 -13.60 10.07
CA ASP A 345 8.12 -12.78 10.45
C ASP A 345 7.53 -12.10 9.20
N GLY A 346 6.22 -12.21 9.03
CA GLY A 346 5.53 -11.65 7.86
C GLY A 346 5.69 -10.12 7.73
N VAL A 347 5.87 -9.38 8.84
CA VAL A 347 6.16 -7.95 8.84
C VAL A 347 7.56 -7.69 8.30
N GLY A 348 8.55 -8.48 8.75
CA GLY A 348 9.91 -8.41 8.22
C GLY A 348 9.96 -8.69 6.71
N PHE A 349 9.19 -9.67 6.24
CA PHE A 349 9.02 -9.92 4.80
C PHE A 349 8.47 -8.69 4.06
N ALA A 350 7.50 -7.98 4.66
CA ALA A 350 6.97 -6.76 4.06
C ALA A 350 8.00 -5.61 4.01
N VAL A 351 8.76 -5.40 5.07
CA VAL A 351 9.83 -4.39 5.13
C VAL A 351 10.92 -4.75 4.11
N MET A 352 11.40 -5.99 4.11
CA MET A 352 12.43 -6.46 3.20
C MET A 352 12.02 -6.34 1.72
N ASN A 353 10.75 -6.62 1.39
CA ASN A 353 10.21 -6.41 0.04
C ASN A 353 10.34 -4.94 -0.42
N ARG A 354 10.11 -3.95 0.48
CA ARG A 354 10.30 -2.52 0.17
C ARG A 354 11.78 -2.18 0.05
N MET A 355 12.61 -2.68 0.97
CA MET A 355 14.06 -2.45 0.96
C MET A 355 14.69 -2.94 -0.35
N MET A 356 14.37 -4.17 -0.77
CA MET A 356 14.84 -4.76 -2.03
C MET A 356 14.49 -3.90 -3.24
N LYS A 357 13.24 -3.42 -3.32
CA LYS A 357 12.79 -2.55 -4.40
C LYS A 357 13.45 -1.17 -4.35
N SER A 358 13.67 -0.62 -3.16
CA SER A 358 14.36 0.66 -2.96
C SER A 358 15.82 0.59 -3.39
N ALA A 359 16.50 -0.52 -3.09
CA ALA A 359 17.89 -0.79 -3.46
C ALA A 359 18.06 -1.30 -4.90
N GLY A 360 16.99 -1.44 -5.68
CA GLY A 360 17.07 -2.06 -7.00
C GLY A 360 17.67 -3.47 -6.97
N TYR A 361 17.41 -4.21 -5.88
CA TYR A 361 17.91 -5.56 -5.60
C TYR A 361 19.44 -5.66 -5.40
N SER A 362 20.10 -4.55 -5.09
CA SER A 362 21.52 -4.53 -4.77
C SER A 362 21.74 -5.08 -3.35
N VAL A 363 22.33 -6.28 -3.26
CA VAL A 363 22.57 -6.99 -1.99
C VAL A 363 24.00 -7.51 -1.93
N VAL A 364 24.64 -7.37 -0.75
CA VAL A 364 25.92 -8.00 -0.41
C VAL A 364 25.70 -8.98 0.73
N ASN A 365 26.09 -10.23 0.55
CA ASN A 365 25.99 -11.27 1.57
C ASN A 365 27.33 -11.43 2.30
N VAL A 366 27.31 -11.61 3.65
CA VAL A 366 28.49 -11.72 4.53
C VAL A 366 28.39 -12.89 5.51
#